data_8bfc351c7376c95e943a851e0d8e63c6
#
_entry.id   8bfc351c7376c95e943a851e0d8e63c6
#
_cell.length_a   1.000
_cell.length_b   1.000
_cell.length_c   1.000
_cell.angle_alpha   90.00
_cell.angle_beta   90.00
_cell.angle_gamma   90.00
#
_symmetry.space_group_name_H-M   'P 1'
#
loop_
_entity.id
_entity.type
_entity.pdbx_description
1 polymer ?
#
loop_
_entity_poly.entity_id
_entity_poly.type
_entity_poly.pdbx_seq_one_letter_code
_entity_poly.pdbx_strand_id
1 'polypeptide(L)'
;LYTTFSGGRATLYGHNHPANMRRFSGTTGEDVTDYLVRNQLEMLKSLKDDDPRSRDITAIPTMPQLRTTRHIRGVRTLTTADVFRPAEDSVCLINDFDNRDSLYEVPLGCLVSEDADNLLAVGRAASAEGYAWDVLRVIPPAILTGQAAGAAAAQAIDEKCSVRDVNIPKLQKTLEAQNVLIHMTPDLLPKDGAEGHI
;
A
#
# COMPACT_ATOMS: atom_id res chain seq x y z
N LEU A 1 10.60 -13.07 20.18
CA LEU A 1 10.39 -11.98 19.21
C LEU A 1 8.93 -11.57 19.28
N TYR A 2 8.68 -10.42 19.87
CA TYR A 2 7.34 -9.93 20.09
C TYR A 2 6.83 -9.25 18.84
N THR A 3 5.95 -9.89 18.14
CA THR A 3 5.35 -9.35 16.93
C THR A 3 3.87 -9.02 17.08
N THR A 4 3.32 -9.24 18.27
CA THR A 4 1.87 -9.23 18.50
C THR A 4 1.25 -7.86 18.32
N PHE A 5 2.02 -6.80 18.50
CA PHE A 5 1.59 -5.43 18.27
C PHE A 5 2.48 -4.73 17.28
N SER A 6 2.81 -5.39 16.21
CA SER A 6 3.47 -4.68 15.12
C SER A 6 2.51 -3.64 14.57
N GLY A 7 2.77 -2.47 15.00
CA GLY A 7 1.93 -1.34 14.97
C GLY A 7 1.18 -0.96 13.73
N GLY A 8 1.59 -1.29 12.57
CA GLY A 8 0.96 -0.77 11.38
C GLY A 8 -0.47 -1.26 11.11
N ARG A 9 -0.76 -2.47 11.53
CA ARG A 9 -2.07 -3.09 11.26
C ARG A 9 -3.18 -2.67 12.23
N ALA A 10 -2.84 -2.03 13.31
CA ALA A 10 -3.80 -1.54 14.29
C ALA A 10 -4.50 -0.25 13.90
N THR A 11 -4.16 0.37 12.77
CA THR A 11 -4.59 1.74 12.49
C THR A 11 -5.94 1.83 11.80
N LEU A 12 -6.01 1.60 10.50
CA LEU A 12 -7.21 1.90 9.73
C LEU A 12 -8.11 0.69 9.51
N TYR A 13 -7.54 -0.47 9.24
CA TYR A 13 -8.31 -1.64 8.79
C TYR A 13 -8.48 -2.72 9.84
N GLY A 14 -7.91 -2.53 11.03
CA GLY A 14 -8.19 -3.37 12.19
C GLY A 14 -7.61 -4.78 12.15
N HIS A 15 -6.77 -5.12 11.19
CA HIS A 15 -6.08 -6.41 11.20
C HIS A 15 -5.22 -6.54 12.47
N ASN A 16 -5.48 -7.56 13.28
CA ASN A 16 -4.85 -7.76 14.59
C ASN A 16 -5.04 -6.58 15.57
N HIS A 17 -6.08 -5.77 15.37
CA HIS A 17 -6.40 -4.70 16.29
C HIS A 17 -7.01 -5.31 17.56
N PRO A 18 -6.51 -4.97 18.75
CA PRO A 18 -7.07 -5.49 20.00
C PRO A 18 -8.53 -5.10 20.15
N ALA A 19 -9.35 -6.04 20.61
CA ALA A 19 -10.74 -5.77 20.95
C ALA A 19 -10.80 -4.63 21.98
N ASN A 20 -11.76 -3.74 21.83
CA ASN A 20 -11.98 -2.58 22.71
C ASN A 20 -10.89 -1.50 22.71
N MET A 21 -9.90 -1.57 21.84
CA MET A 21 -8.95 -0.49 21.63
C MET A 21 -9.46 0.45 20.53
N ARG A 22 -9.37 1.77 20.76
CA ARG A 22 -9.71 2.76 19.72
C ARG A 22 -8.75 2.64 18.53
N ARG A 23 -9.19 3.01 17.36
CA ARG A 23 -8.32 3.10 16.18
C ARG A 23 -7.44 4.34 16.26
N PHE A 24 -6.24 4.24 15.71
CA PHE A 24 -5.25 5.30 15.69
C PHE A 24 -4.97 5.71 14.25
N SER A 25 -5.07 7.01 13.97
CA SER A 25 -4.76 7.55 12.65
C SER A 25 -3.25 7.72 12.43
N GLY A 26 -2.51 7.95 13.50
CA GLY A 26 -1.09 8.26 13.45
C GLY A 26 -0.78 9.62 12.80
N THR A 27 -1.76 10.52 12.75
CA THR A 27 -1.63 11.84 12.08
C THR A 27 -1.30 12.98 13.02
N THR A 28 -1.42 12.78 14.33
CA THR A 28 -1.06 13.75 15.37
C THR A 28 -0.07 13.16 16.37
N GLY A 29 0.68 14.01 17.07
CA GLY A 29 1.63 13.59 18.10
C GLY A 29 0.94 12.88 19.26
N GLU A 30 -0.23 13.36 19.67
CA GLU A 30 -1.04 12.78 20.73
C GLU A 30 -1.50 11.36 20.37
N ASP A 31 -1.96 11.18 19.13
CA ASP A 31 -2.43 9.89 18.64
C ASP A 31 -1.28 8.87 18.59
N VAL A 32 -0.11 9.29 18.12
CA VAL A 32 1.10 8.49 18.10
C VAL A 32 1.56 8.11 19.51
N THR A 33 1.55 9.07 20.44
CA THR A 33 1.96 8.85 21.84
C THR A 33 1.02 7.89 22.55
N ASP A 34 -0.29 8.09 22.45
CA ASP A 34 -1.29 7.20 23.06
C ASP A 34 -1.16 5.78 22.51
N TYR A 35 -0.96 5.64 21.19
CA TYR A 35 -0.71 4.34 20.58
C TYR A 35 0.53 3.65 21.14
N LEU A 36 1.65 4.35 21.24
CA LEU A 36 2.90 3.81 21.79
C LEU A 36 2.75 3.36 23.23
N VAL A 37 2.16 4.21 24.09
CA VAL A 37 1.97 3.91 25.51
C VAL A 37 1.09 2.68 25.68
N ARG A 38 -0.03 2.60 24.96
CA ARG A 38 -0.93 1.43 25.03
C ARG A 38 -0.24 0.16 24.55
N ASN A 39 0.50 0.25 23.46
CA ASN A 39 1.24 -0.90 22.92
C ASN A 39 2.29 -1.42 23.91
N GLN A 40 3.03 -0.52 24.57
CA GLN A 40 4.01 -0.88 25.59
C GLN A 40 3.34 -1.49 26.83
N LEU A 41 2.20 -0.94 27.26
CA LEU A 41 1.45 -1.50 28.40
C LEU A 41 0.91 -2.91 28.11
N GLU A 42 0.40 -3.15 26.91
CA GLU A 42 -0.06 -4.49 26.52
C GLU A 42 1.11 -5.49 26.41
N MET A 43 2.26 -5.05 25.91
CA MET A 43 3.46 -5.87 25.91
C MET A 43 3.90 -6.24 27.34
N LEU A 44 3.89 -5.28 28.26
CA LEU A 44 4.21 -5.53 29.69
C LEU A 44 3.23 -6.47 30.35
N LYS A 45 1.93 -6.33 30.05
CA LYS A 45 0.89 -7.27 30.57
C LYS A 45 1.17 -8.69 30.11
N SER A 46 1.40 -8.86 28.80
CA SER A 46 1.64 -10.20 28.28
C SER A 46 2.92 -10.85 28.79
N LEU A 47 3.94 -10.05 29.14
CA LEU A 47 5.16 -10.59 29.79
C LEU A 47 4.97 -10.98 31.25
N LYS A 48 4.03 -10.36 31.96
CA LYS A 48 3.72 -10.75 33.37
C LYS A 48 3.11 -12.13 33.48
N ASP A 49 2.46 -12.60 32.43
CA ASP A 49 1.80 -13.91 32.41
C ASP A 49 2.80 -15.04 32.04
N ASP A 50 4.01 -14.68 31.63
CA ASP A 50 5.08 -15.62 31.26
C ASP A 50 5.99 -15.96 32.46
N ASP A 51 6.71 -17.09 32.39
CA ASP A 51 7.79 -17.38 33.33
C ASP A 51 8.88 -16.29 33.22
N PRO A 52 9.16 -15.55 34.32
CA PRO A 52 10.16 -14.48 34.31
C PRO A 52 11.56 -14.91 33.89
N ARG A 53 11.82 -16.23 33.92
CA ARG A 53 13.12 -16.81 33.50
C ARG A 53 13.19 -17.13 32.02
N SER A 54 12.05 -17.07 31.32
CA SER A 54 11.98 -17.45 29.90
C SER A 54 12.18 -16.28 28.94
N ARG A 55 11.81 -15.08 29.36
CA ARG A 55 11.85 -13.87 28.52
C ARG A 55 12.13 -12.61 29.31
N ASP A 56 12.80 -11.66 28.66
CA ASP A 56 13.01 -10.32 29.19
C ASP A 56 12.93 -9.31 28.04
N ILE A 57 12.65 -8.04 28.38
CA ILE A 57 12.65 -6.95 27.42
C ILE A 57 14.05 -6.41 27.30
N THR A 58 14.66 -6.57 26.14
CA THR A 58 15.98 -6.02 25.83
C THR A 58 15.89 -4.60 25.25
N ALA A 59 14.78 -4.28 24.58
CA ALA A 59 14.53 -2.94 24.05
C ALA A 59 13.01 -2.69 23.94
N ILE A 60 12.59 -1.49 24.28
CA ILE A 60 11.19 -1.05 24.11
C ILE A 60 11.09 -0.27 22.80
N PRO A 61 10.13 -0.63 21.91
CA PRO A 61 9.88 0.16 20.70
C PRO A 61 9.50 1.60 21.06
N THR A 62 10.22 2.55 20.48
CA THR A 62 10.00 3.99 20.70
C THR A 62 9.30 4.68 19.56
N MET A 63 9.15 3.99 18.41
CA MET A 63 8.51 4.51 17.21
C MET A 63 7.43 3.54 16.73
N PRO A 64 6.20 4.03 16.49
CA PRO A 64 5.13 3.20 15.96
C PRO A 64 5.37 2.87 14.48
N GLN A 65 5.01 1.67 14.09
CA GLN A 65 5.01 1.26 12.69
C GLN A 65 3.65 1.51 12.03
N LEU A 66 3.22 2.75 12.03
CA LEU A 66 2.00 3.14 11.33
C LEU A 66 2.25 3.11 9.82
N ARG A 67 1.52 2.25 9.09
CA ARG A 67 1.82 1.96 7.68
C ARG A 67 0.89 2.65 6.69
N THR A 68 -0.34 2.96 7.12
CA THR A 68 -1.39 3.57 6.29
C THR A 68 -1.92 4.82 7.01
N THR A 69 -1.17 5.92 6.94
CA THR A 69 -1.49 7.18 7.63
C THR A 69 -1.91 8.28 6.68
N ARG A 70 -1.17 8.44 5.58
CA ARG A 70 -1.40 9.47 4.57
C ARG A 70 -0.96 8.98 3.21
N HIS A 71 -1.71 9.35 2.20
CA HIS A 71 -1.38 9.23 0.78
C HIS A 71 -1.76 10.52 0.05
N ILE A 72 -1.34 10.66 -1.20
CA ILE A 72 -1.81 11.78 -2.02
C ILE A 72 -3.29 11.60 -2.35
N ARG A 73 -3.98 12.68 -2.63
CA ARG A 73 -5.22 12.64 -3.39
C ARG A 73 -4.83 12.52 -4.87
N GLY A 74 -4.97 11.29 -5.40
CA GLY A 74 -4.67 11.01 -6.79
C GLY A 74 -5.82 11.35 -7.71
N VAL A 75 -5.53 11.52 -8.99
CA VAL A 75 -6.55 11.65 -10.05
C VAL A 75 -7.50 10.45 -10.04
N ARG A 76 -6.97 9.28 -9.65
CA ARG A 76 -7.73 8.06 -9.36
C ARG A 76 -7.26 7.47 -8.03
N THR A 77 -8.15 6.75 -7.36
CA THR A 77 -7.83 6.03 -6.11
C THR A 77 -8.07 4.54 -6.31
N LEU A 78 -7.07 3.71 -6.03
CA LEU A 78 -7.20 2.26 -6.09
C LEU A 78 -8.04 1.77 -4.91
N THR A 79 -9.01 0.91 -5.18
CA THR A 79 -9.93 0.34 -4.19
C THR A 79 -10.01 -1.17 -4.30
N THR A 80 -10.63 -1.83 -3.33
CA THR A 80 -10.91 -3.27 -3.40
C THR A 80 -11.87 -3.65 -4.53
N ALA A 81 -12.67 -2.71 -5.01
CA ALA A 81 -13.55 -2.92 -6.16
C ALA A 81 -12.78 -3.03 -7.50
N ASP A 82 -11.49 -2.68 -7.52
CA ASP A 82 -10.65 -2.78 -8.72
C ASP A 82 -10.00 -4.17 -8.90
N VAL A 83 -10.26 -5.12 -7.99
CA VAL A 83 -9.83 -6.53 -8.16
C VAL A 83 -10.37 -7.09 -9.47
N PHE A 84 -9.48 -7.68 -10.27
CA PHE A 84 -9.77 -8.25 -11.60
C PHE A 84 -10.42 -7.27 -12.60
N ARG A 85 -10.31 -5.97 -12.35
CA ARG A 85 -10.81 -4.97 -13.29
C ARG A 85 -9.67 -4.39 -14.12
N PRO A 86 -9.77 -4.44 -15.45
CA PRO A 86 -8.78 -3.83 -16.32
C PRO A 86 -8.83 -2.31 -16.21
N ALA A 87 -7.67 -1.67 -16.33
CA ALA A 87 -7.49 -0.23 -16.38
C ALA A 87 -6.75 0.16 -17.63
N GLU A 88 -7.34 1.02 -18.47
CA GLU A 88 -6.74 1.45 -19.73
C GLU A 88 -5.40 2.18 -19.52
N ASP A 89 -5.28 2.91 -18.40
CA ASP A 89 -4.09 3.64 -17.98
C ASP A 89 -3.22 2.85 -16.98
N SER A 90 -3.34 1.51 -16.96
CA SER A 90 -2.52 0.66 -16.10
C SER A 90 -1.03 0.86 -16.38
N VAL A 91 -0.24 0.94 -15.32
CA VAL A 91 1.22 1.06 -15.39
C VAL A 91 1.95 -0.13 -14.77
N CYS A 92 1.25 -0.98 -14.05
CA CYS A 92 1.76 -2.26 -13.58
C CYS A 92 0.62 -3.16 -13.08
N LEU A 93 0.84 -4.46 -13.16
CA LEU A 93 0.01 -5.49 -12.55
C LEU A 93 0.63 -5.91 -11.23
N ILE A 94 -0.18 -5.92 -10.16
CA ILE A 94 0.23 -6.37 -8.84
C ILE A 94 -0.72 -7.45 -8.32
N ASN A 95 -0.22 -8.28 -7.43
CA ASN A 95 -1.03 -9.27 -6.72
C ASN A 95 -1.14 -8.94 -5.24
N ASP A 96 -2.20 -9.43 -4.63
CA ASP A 96 -2.37 -9.40 -3.20
C ASP A 96 -1.38 -10.40 -2.54
N PHE A 97 -0.72 -9.97 -1.48
CA PHE A 97 0.25 -10.80 -0.76
C PHE A 97 -0.40 -11.81 0.20
N ASP A 98 -1.62 -11.54 0.67
CA ASP A 98 -2.40 -12.43 1.53
C ASP A 98 -3.32 -13.35 0.70
N ASN A 99 -3.93 -12.80 -0.36
CA ASN A 99 -4.74 -13.55 -1.32
C ASN A 99 -4.10 -13.49 -2.71
N ARG A 100 -3.17 -14.41 -2.97
CA ARG A 100 -2.29 -14.39 -4.14
C ARG A 100 -3.00 -14.45 -5.49
N ASP A 101 -4.24 -14.92 -5.50
CA ASP A 101 -5.06 -15.02 -6.71
C ASP A 101 -5.75 -13.70 -7.05
N SER A 102 -5.77 -12.74 -6.13
CA SER A 102 -6.35 -11.41 -6.38
C SER A 102 -5.34 -10.50 -7.07
N LEU A 103 -5.72 -9.99 -8.23
CA LEU A 103 -4.89 -9.13 -9.08
C LEU A 103 -5.49 -7.73 -9.21
N TYR A 104 -4.61 -6.74 -9.29
CA TYR A 104 -4.97 -5.35 -9.53
C TYR A 104 -4.10 -4.78 -10.65
N GLU A 105 -4.72 -4.14 -11.62
CA GLU A 105 -4.06 -3.22 -12.53
C GLU A 105 -3.98 -1.85 -11.88
N VAL A 106 -2.77 -1.31 -11.74
CA VAL A 106 -2.55 0.00 -11.08
C VAL A 106 -2.59 1.10 -12.11
N PRO A 107 -3.62 1.97 -12.09
CA PRO A 107 -3.70 3.10 -12.99
C PRO A 107 -2.62 4.16 -12.74
N LEU A 108 -2.13 4.83 -13.78
CA LEU A 108 -1.23 5.98 -13.62
C LEU A 108 -1.87 7.07 -12.74
N GLY A 109 -3.19 7.27 -12.86
CA GLY A 109 -3.93 8.23 -12.07
C GLY A 109 -3.80 8.06 -10.55
N CYS A 110 -3.47 6.85 -10.07
CA CYS A 110 -3.21 6.62 -8.65
C CYS A 110 -1.87 7.21 -8.18
N LEU A 111 -0.95 7.46 -9.11
CA LEU A 111 0.37 8.02 -8.83
C LEU A 111 0.41 9.53 -9.04
N VAL A 112 -0.49 10.09 -9.82
CA VAL A 112 -0.54 11.51 -10.19
C VAL A 112 -1.37 12.28 -9.19
N SER A 113 -0.82 13.36 -8.62
CA SER A 113 -1.55 14.23 -7.68
C SER A 113 -2.69 14.97 -8.39
N GLU A 114 -3.87 15.02 -7.76
CA GLU A 114 -4.99 15.87 -8.20
C GLU A 114 -4.72 17.34 -7.91
N ASP A 115 -4.02 17.64 -6.83
CA ASP A 115 -3.86 19.00 -6.30
C ASP A 115 -2.59 19.72 -6.78
N ALA A 116 -1.63 18.98 -7.31
CA ALA A 116 -0.35 19.55 -7.72
C ALA A 116 0.06 19.06 -9.11
N ASP A 117 0.49 20.00 -9.96
CA ASP A 117 1.04 19.67 -11.26
C ASP A 117 2.44 19.05 -11.13
N ASN A 118 2.76 18.14 -12.03
CA ASN A 118 4.08 17.50 -12.11
C ASN A 118 4.55 16.82 -10.80
N LEU A 119 3.60 16.36 -9.97
CA LEU A 119 3.87 15.59 -8.77
C LEU A 119 3.37 14.15 -8.93
N LEU A 120 4.31 13.22 -8.77
CA LEU A 120 4.03 11.80 -8.68
C LEU A 120 4.35 11.28 -7.28
N ALA A 121 3.49 10.43 -6.74
CA ALA A 121 3.74 9.70 -5.50
C ALA A 121 3.58 8.20 -5.73
N VAL A 122 4.45 7.40 -5.11
CA VAL A 122 4.57 5.96 -5.37
C VAL A 122 4.54 5.15 -4.09
N GLY A 123 4.34 3.84 -4.22
CA GLY A 123 4.31 2.93 -3.09
C GLY A 123 3.26 3.33 -2.07
N ARG A 124 3.66 3.43 -0.81
CA ARG A 124 2.76 3.74 0.30
C ARG A 124 2.08 5.11 0.21
N ALA A 125 2.65 6.05 -0.52
CA ALA A 125 2.12 7.40 -0.68
C ALA A 125 1.20 7.57 -1.89
N ALA A 126 1.09 6.57 -2.77
CA ALA A 126 0.16 6.57 -3.89
C ALA A 126 -1.30 6.51 -3.41
N SER A 127 -2.21 6.95 -4.25
CA SER A 127 -3.63 7.06 -3.91
C SER A 127 -4.30 5.68 -3.93
N ALA A 128 -4.59 5.18 -2.74
CA ALA A 128 -5.33 3.94 -2.55
C ALA A 128 -6.10 3.98 -1.23
N GLU A 129 -7.19 3.26 -1.12
CA GLU A 129 -7.99 3.17 0.10
C GLU A 129 -8.39 1.74 0.43
N GLY A 130 -8.88 1.55 1.65
CA GLY A 130 -9.27 0.24 2.13
C GLY A 130 -8.09 -0.73 2.11
N TYR A 131 -8.42 -2.00 1.89
CA TYR A 131 -7.42 -3.06 1.83
C TYR A 131 -6.51 -2.94 0.59
N ALA A 132 -6.97 -2.33 -0.50
CA ALA A 132 -6.14 -2.08 -1.68
C ALA A 132 -4.90 -1.22 -1.34
N TRP A 133 -5.00 -0.32 -0.35
CA TRP A 133 -3.83 0.41 0.14
C TRP A 133 -2.82 -0.51 0.84
N ASP A 134 -3.28 -1.51 1.60
CA ASP A 134 -2.38 -2.52 2.19
C ASP A 134 -1.67 -3.34 1.11
N VAL A 135 -2.33 -3.67 0.01
CA VAL A 135 -1.74 -4.35 -1.14
C VAL A 135 -0.72 -3.47 -1.85
N LEU A 136 -1.07 -2.21 -2.14
CA LEU A 136 -0.22 -1.31 -2.93
C LEU A 136 1.07 -0.88 -2.20
N ARG A 137 1.06 -0.83 -0.87
CA ARG A 137 2.19 -0.29 -0.07
C ARG A 137 3.36 -1.25 0.15
N VAL A 138 3.22 -2.54 -0.19
CA VAL A 138 4.30 -3.52 0.02
C VAL A 138 5.43 -3.36 -0.99
N ILE A 139 6.56 -4.03 -0.77
CA ILE A 139 7.80 -3.77 -1.51
C ILE A 139 7.66 -3.98 -3.02
N PRO A 140 7.10 -5.10 -3.54
CA PRO A 140 7.02 -5.27 -5.00
C PRO A 140 6.19 -4.18 -5.70
N PRO A 141 4.97 -3.83 -5.26
CA PRO A 141 4.24 -2.69 -5.80
C PRO A 141 4.99 -1.35 -5.68
N ALA A 142 5.72 -1.12 -4.57
CA ALA A 142 6.50 0.11 -4.42
C ALA A 142 7.62 0.22 -5.48
N ILE A 143 8.25 -0.89 -5.84
CA ILE A 143 9.26 -0.93 -6.91
C ILE A 143 8.60 -0.67 -8.26
N LEU A 144 7.51 -1.38 -8.59
CA LEU A 144 6.82 -1.25 -9.87
C LEU A 144 6.25 0.16 -10.08
N THR A 145 5.59 0.72 -9.07
CA THR A 145 5.07 2.10 -9.15
C THR A 145 6.19 3.13 -9.23
N GLY A 146 7.34 2.89 -8.58
CA GLY A 146 8.52 3.73 -8.70
C GLY A 146 9.11 3.72 -10.11
N GLN A 147 9.22 2.54 -10.72
CA GLN A 147 9.66 2.38 -12.10
C GLN A 147 8.70 3.09 -13.07
N ALA A 148 7.40 2.89 -12.90
CA ALA A 148 6.37 3.53 -13.72
C ALA A 148 6.41 5.05 -13.61
N ALA A 149 6.53 5.60 -12.41
CA ALA A 149 6.63 7.03 -12.19
C ALA A 149 7.89 7.63 -12.82
N GLY A 150 9.04 6.95 -12.71
CA GLY A 150 10.28 7.37 -13.37
C GLY A 150 10.16 7.40 -14.89
N ALA A 151 9.56 6.38 -15.49
CA ALA A 151 9.32 6.33 -16.94
C ALA A 151 8.34 7.42 -17.39
N ALA A 152 7.25 7.64 -16.64
CA ALA A 152 6.27 8.69 -16.94
C ALA A 152 6.89 10.08 -16.85
N ALA A 153 7.70 10.35 -15.83
CA ALA A 153 8.39 11.63 -15.66
C ALA A 153 9.39 11.89 -16.79
N ALA A 154 10.17 10.88 -17.19
CA ALA A 154 11.07 10.98 -18.33
C ALA A 154 10.32 11.29 -19.63
N GLN A 155 9.24 10.55 -19.90
CA GLN A 155 8.40 10.79 -21.08
C GLN A 155 7.79 12.19 -21.07
N ALA A 156 7.30 12.68 -19.92
CA ALA A 156 6.74 14.01 -19.79
C ALA A 156 7.75 15.12 -20.16
N ILE A 157 9.01 14.95 -19.74
CA ILE A 157 10.11 15.87 -20.09
C ILE A 157 10.37 15.85 -21.60
N ASP A 158 10.50 14.65 -22.18
CA ASP A 158 10.77 14.48 -23.62
C ASP A 158 9.66 15.04 -24.49
N GLU A 159 8.41 14.85 -24.08
CA GLU A 159 7.20 15.34 -24.79
C GLU A 159 6.82 16.77 -24.43
N LYS A 160 7.50 17.38 -23.45
CA LYS A 160 7.22 18.74 -22.93
C LYS A 160 5.76 18.92 -22.49
N CYS A 161 5.23 17.91 -21.81
CA CYS A 161 3.86 17.90 -21.28
C CYS A 161 3.86 17.70 -19.75
N SER A 162 2.68 17.83 -19.13
CA SER A 162 2.47 17.44 -17.74
C SER A 162 2.51 15.90 -17.61
N VAL A 163 2.88 15.40 -16.44
CA VAL A 163 2.78 13.97 -16.12
C VAL A 163 1.35 13.43 -16.23
N ARG A 164 0.35 14.31 -16.19
CA ARG A 164 -1.07 13.96 -16.41
C ARG A 164 -1.39 13.66 -17.87
N ASP A 165 -0.62 14.25 -18.78
CA ASP A 165 -0.90 14.28 -20.22
C ASP A 165 0.01 13.34 -21.01
N VAL A 166 0.80 12.51 -20.31
CA VAL A 166 1.70 11.55 -20.98
C VAL A 166 0.91 10.57 -21.84
N ASN A 167 1.48 10.22 -22.97
CA ASN A 167 0.88 9.22 -23.86
C ASN A 167 0.93 7.84 -23.22
N ILE A 168 -0.21 7.37 -22.70
CA ILE A 168 -0.35 6.09 -21.98
C ILE A 168 0.12 4.91 -22.84
N PRO A 169 -0.31 4.71 -24.09
CA PRO A 169 0.17 3.61 -24.92
C PRO A 169 1.69 3.60 -25.11
N LYS A 170 2.33 4.77 -25.19
CA LYS A 170 3.78 4.87 -25.30
C LYS A 170 4.47 4.51 -23.98
N LEU A 171 3.93 5.00 -22.86
CA LEU A 171 4.42 4.66 -21.52
C LEU A 171 4.34 3.13 -21.28
N GLN A 172 3.20 2.53 -21.58
CA GLN A 172 3.00 1.09 -21.44
C GLN A 172 4.02 0.29 -22.26
N LYS A 173 4.25 0.65 -23.54
CA LYS A 173 5.29 0.00 -24.36
C LYS A 173 6.68 0.14 -23.76
N THR A 174 7.00 1.28 -23.16
CA THR A 174 8.28 1.50 -22.48
C THR A 174 8.42 0.56 -21.29
N LEU A 175 7.36 0.42 -20.47
CA LEU A 175 7.35 -0.44 -19.30
C LEU A 175 7.39 -1.93 -19.68
N GLU A 176 6.65 -2.33 -20.71
CA GLU A 176 6.69 -3.70 -21.24
C GLU A 176 8.08 -4.07 -21.76
N ALA A 177 8.76 -3.16 -22.44
CA ALA A 177 10.15 -3.35 -22.89
C ALA A 177 11.13 -3.50 -21.71
N GLN A 178 10.74 -3.03 -20.52
CA GLN A 178 11.45 -3.21 -19.25
C GLN A 178 10.97 -4.43 -18.46
N ASN A 179 10.19 -5.31 -19.07
CA ASN A 179 9.60 -6.52 -18.48
C ASN A 179 8.57 -6.25 -17.34
N VAL A 180 7.89 -5.12 -17.37
CA VAL A 180 6.76 -4.87 -16.47
C VAL A 180 5.50 -5.50 -17.05
N LEU A 181 4.81 -6.31 -16.26
CA LEU A 181 3.47 -6.76 -16.59
C LEU A 181 2.48 -5.61 -16.35
N ILE A 182 1.74 -5.22 -17.38
CA ILE A 182 0.81 -4.09 -17.33
C ILE A 182 -0.63 -4.56 -17.11
N HIS A 183 -1.02 -5.58 -17.87
CA HIS A 183 -2.40 -6.06 -17.90
C HIS A 183 -2.51 -7.52 -17.50
N MET A 184 -3.67 -7.87 -16.97
CA MET A 184 -4.04 -9.25 -16.73
C MET A 184 -4.19 -9.99 -18.05
N THR A 185 -3.64 -11.20 -18.10
CA THR A 185 -3.83 -12.12 -19.22
C THR A 185 -4.87 -13.18 -18.84
N PRO A 186 -5.54 -13.83 -19.81
CA PRO A 186 -6.59 -14.81 -19.52
C PRO A 186 -6.16 -15.98 -18.65
N ASP A 187 -4.88 -16.34 -18.68
CA ASP A 187 -4.29 -17.41 -17.87
C ASP A 187 -4.07 -17.00 -16.40
N LEU A 188 -4.06 -15.70 -16.12
CA LEU A 188 -3.94 -15.14 -14.76
C LEU A 188 -5.31 -14.90 -14.10
N LEU A 189 -6.38 -14.95 -14.85
CA LEU A 189 -7.72 -14.77 -14.33
C LEU A 189 -8.22 -16.03 -13.62
N PRO A 190 -9.06 -15.92 -12.58
CA PRO A 190 -9.65 -17.06 -11.91
C PRO A 190 -10.39 -17.94 -12.91
N LYS A 191 -10.11 -19.25 -12.91
CA LYS A 191 -10.88 -20.22 -13.66
C LYS A 191 -12.20 -20.43 -12.92
N ASP A 192 -13.30 -20.11 -13.59
CA ASP A 192 -14.70 -20.27 -13.18
C ASP A 192 -14.98 -20.35 -11.66
N GLY A 193 -15.63 -19.33 -11.12
CA GLY A 193 -16.27 -19.37 -9.80
C GLY A 193 -15.42 -18.93 -8.60
N ALA A 194 -14.18 -18.50 -8.78
CA ALA A 194 -13.43 -17.83 -7.72
C ALA A 194 -13.93 -16.37 -7.60
N GLU A 195 -15.03 -16.16 -6.90
CA GLU A 195 -15.37 -14.86 -6.37
C GLU A 195 -14.23 -14.46 -5.43
N GLY A 196 -13.55 -13.35 -5.75
CA GLY A 196 -12.55 -12.79 -4.86
C GLY A 196 -13.19 -12.60 -3.48
N HIS A 197 -12.68 -13.26 -2.48
CA HIS A 197 -13.14 -13.08 -1.12
C HIS A 197 -12.83 -11.63 -0.70
N ILE A 198 -13.89 -10.82 -0.71
CA ILE A 198 -13.92 -9.46 -0.15
C ILE A 198 -13.91 -9.54 1.37
#